data_03bfb6315d7d904250c4565b6284ce8f
#
_entry.id   03bfb6315d7d904250c4565b6284ce8f
#
_cell.length_a   1.000
_cell.length_b   1.000
_cell.length_c   1.000
_cell.angle_alpha   90.00
_cell.angle_beta   90.00
_cell.angle_gamma   90.00
#
_symmetry.space_group_name_H-M   'P 1'
#
loop_
_entity.id
_entity.type
_entity.pdbx_description
1 polymer ?
#
loop_
_entity_poly.entity_id
_entity_poly.type
_entity_poly.pdbx_seq_one_letter_code
_entity_poly.pdbx_strand_id
1 'polypeptide(L)'
;MQKISYVIPCYRSQHTVGDVVAEITATMQTMPQYDYEVILVNDCSPDDTIGAIRALVAADAHVTGIDLAKNFGQHAALMAGFHKCSGDIVVCLDDDGQTPARCV
;
A
#
# COMPACT_ATOMS: atom_id res chain seq x y z
N MET A 1 -11.30 10.37 15.67
CA MET A 1 -9.93 10.27 15.11
C MET A 1 -10.04 10.02 13.61
N GLN A 2 -9.35 10.81 12.82
CA GLN A 2 -9.35 10.58 11.37
C GLN A 2 -8.42 9.43 10.99
N LYS A 3 -8.78 8.73 9.93
CA LYS A 3 -8.03 7.59 9.43
C LYS A 3 -7.54 7.88 8.02
N ILE A 4 -6.28 7.57 7.77
CA ILE A 4 -5.64 7.74 6.46
C ILE A 4 -5.50 6.36 5.81
N SER A 5 -5.99 6.23 4.57
CA SER A 5 -5.82 5.02 3.77
C SER A 5 -4.77 5.27 2.70
N TYR A 6 -3.68 4.51 2.76
CA TYR A 6 -2.63 4.54 1.74
C TYR A 6 -2.90 3.42 0.75
N VAL A 7 -3.03 3.76 -0.53
CA VAL A 7 -3.26 2.79 -1.60
C VAL A 7 -2.02 2.76 -2.48
N ILE A 8 -1.41 1.59 -2.60
CA ILE A 8 -0.14 1.41 -3.30
C ILE A 8 -0.29 0.28 -4.31
N PRO A 9 -0.36 0.60 -5.62
CA PRO A 9 -0.32 -0.45 -6.63
C PRO A 9 1.11 -1.00 -6.71
N CYS A 10 1.24 -2.31 -6.66
CA CYS A 10 2.52 -3.00 -6.63
C CYS A 10 2.70 -3.83 -7.88
N TYR A 11 3.78 -3.56 -8.63
CA TYR A 11 4.16 -4.35 -9.77
C TYR A 11 5.68 -4.43 -9.81
N ARG A 12 6.23 -5.65 -9.78
CA ARG A 12 7.68 -5.90 -9.70
C ARG A 12 8.30 -5.19 -8.50
N SER A 13 7.63 -5.28 -7.36
CA SER A 13 7.96 -4.52 -6.16
C SER A 13 8.51 -5.40 -5.04
N GLN A 14 8.96 -6.60 -5.36
CA GLN A 14 9.44 -7.59 -4.38
C GLN A 14 10.46 -7.00 -3.42
N HIS A 15 11.36 -6.13 -3.92
CA HIS A 15 12.44 -5.56 -3.13
C HIS A 15 12.17 -4.15 -2.61
N THR A 16 11.08 -3.51 -3.03
CA THR A 16 10.81 -2.11 -2.70
C THR A 16 9.59 -1.90 -1.82
N VAL A 17 8.61 -2.81 -1.87
CA VAL A 17 7.34 -2.63 -1.15
C VAL A 17 7.56 -2.54 0.36
N GLY A 18 8.49 -3.30 0.91
CA GLY A 18 8.80 -3.25 2.35
C GLY A 18 9.33 -1.88 2.78
N ASP A 19 10.17 -1.27 1.96
CA ASP A 19 10.73 0.05 2.25
C ASP A 19 9.65 1.13 2.24
N VAL A 20 8.70 1.04 1.31
CA VAL A 20 7.59 1.99 1.24
C VAL A 20 6.72 1.88 2.49
N VAL A 21 6.38 0.66 2.91
CA VAL A 21 5.59 0.43 4.13
C VAL A 21 6.33 0.92 5.36
N ALA A 22 7.64 0.68 5.44
CA ALA A 22 8.45 1.16 6.57
C ALA A 22 8.46 2.69 6.64
N GLU A 23 8.54 3.36 5.51
CA GLU A 23 8.48 4.82 5.44
C GLU A 23 7.12 5.35 5.91
N ILE A 24 6.03 4.72 5.50
CA ILE A 24 4.68 5.09 5.95
C ILE A 24 4.57 4.90 7.46
N THR A 25 5.04 3.78 7.98
CA THR A 25 5.00 3.50 9.41
C THR A 25 5.74 4.57 10.20
N ALA A 26 6.94 4.95 9.75
CA ALA A 26 7.73 5.99 10.40
C ALA A 26 7.01 7.33 10.34
N THR A 27 6.40 7.67 9.21
CA THR A 27 5.65 8.91 9.06
C THR A 27 4.46 8.94 10.01
N MET A 28 3.71 7.86 10.11
CA MET A 28 2.53 7.80 10.98
C MET A 28 2.88 7.86 12.46
N GLN A 29 4.08 7.42 12.84
CA GLN A 29 4.54 7.57 14.22
C GLN A 29 4.72 9.04 14.63
N THR A 30 4.90 9.94 13.66
CA THR A 30 4.98 11.38 13.93
C THR A 30 3.61 12.03 14.02
N MET A 31 2.54 11.29 13.70
CA MET A 31 1.17 11.81 13.69
C MET A 31 0.24 10.88 14.48
N PRO A 32 0.45 10.78 15.80
CA PRO A 32 -0.33 9.82 16.61
C PRO A 32 -1.82 10.14 16.71
N GLN A 33 -2.23 11.34 16.29
CA GLN A 33 -3.64 11.73 16.26
C GLN A 33 -4.42 11.09 15.11
N TYR A 34 -3.72 10.45 14.16
CA TYR A 34 -4.36 9.76 13.05
C TYR A 34 -4.23 8.25 13.19
N ASP A 35 -5.28 7.54 12.83
CA ASP A 35 -5.20 6.11 12.53
C ASP A 35 -4.83 5.93 11.06
N TYR A 36 -4.43 4.73 10.64
CA TYR A 36 -4.07 4.50 9.26
C TYR A 36 -4.20 3.04 8.85
N GLU A 37 -4.31 2.83 7.56
CA GLU A 37 -4.22 1.52 6.93
C GLU A 37 -3.39 1.65 5.65
N VAL A 38 -2.72 0.56 5.28
CA VAL A 38 -1.94 0.49 4.05
C VAL A 38 -2.51 -0.64 3.20
N ILE A 39 -2.95 -0.31 2.00
CA ILE A 39 -3.55 -1.28 1.08
C ILE A 39 -2.58 -1.49 -0.08
N LEU A 40 -1.99 -2.68 -0.12
CA LEU A 40 -1.03 -3.08 -1.15
C LEU A 40 -1.74 -3.94 -2.18
N VAL A 41 -1.76 -3.50 -3.43
CA VAL A 41 -2.46 -4.19 -4.50
C VAL A 41 -1.44 -4.80 -5.45
N ASN A 42 -1.36 -6.14 -5.48
CA ASN A 42 -0.50 -6.83 -6.43
C ASN A 42 -1.22 -6.91 -7.78
N ASP A 43 -0.67 -6.25 -8.78
CA ASP A 43 -1.24 -6.21 -10.14
C ASP A 43 -0.61 -7.31 -10.99
N CYS A 44 -0.77 -8.55 -10.55
CA CYS A 44 -0.31 -9.76 -11.24
C CYS A 44 1.19 -9.67 -11.62
N SER A 45 2.01 -9.33 -10.63
CA SER A 45 3.46 -9.19 -10.86
C SER A 45 4.10 -10.54 -11.16
N PRO A 46 5.07 -10.60 -12.10
CA PRO A 46 5.75 -11.85 -12.42
C PRO A 46 6.79 -12.29 -11.38
N ASP A 47 7.21 -11.38 -10.50
CA ASP A 47 8.15 -11.72 -9.42
C ASP A 47 7.38 -12.12 -8.15
N ASP A 48 8.07 -12.23 -7.02
CA ASP A 48 7.46 -12.61 -5.74
C ASP A 48 6.93 -11.42 -4.96
N THR A 49 6.39 -10.41 -5.65
CA THR A 49 5.76 -9.25 -5.00
C THR A 49 4.66 -9.68 -4.04
N ILE A 50 3.83 -10.65 -4.43
CA ILE A 50 2.75 -11.10 -3.54
C ILE A 50 3.30 -11.76 -2.26
N GLY A 51 4.41 -12.47 -2.36
CA GLY A 51 5.07 -13.06 -1.17
C GLY A 51 5.55 -11.97 -0.21
N ALA A 52 6.14 -10.91 -0.74
CA ALA A 52 6.55 -9.77 0.07
C ALA A 52 5.36 -9.09 0.73
N ILE A 53 4.26 -8.91 -0.01
CA ILE A 53 3.02 -8.33 0.52
C ILE A 53 2.46 -9.20 1.65
N ARG A 54 2.39 -10.50 1.45
CA ARG A 54 1.88 -11.43 2.47
C ARG A 54 2.70 -11.38 3.76
N ALA A 55 4.01 -11.24 3.64
CA ALA A 55 4.88 -11.12 4.80
C ALA A 55 4.57 -9.83 5.59
N LEU A 56 4.34 -8.73 4.89
CA LEU A 56 3.99 -7.46 5.52
C LEU A 56 2.62 -7.51 6.19
N VAL A 57 1.63 -8.14 5.55
CA VAL A 57 0.29 -8.33 6.11
C VAL A 57 0.37 -9.13 7.41
N ALA A 58 1.19 -10.18 7.42
CA ALA A 58 1.36 -11.02 8.60
C ALA A 58 2.07 -10.28 9.75
N ALA A 59 2.96 -9.35 9.41
CA ALA A 59 3.76 -8.63 10.39
C ALA A 59 3.09 -7.38 10.96
N ASP A 60 2.12 -6.80 10.23
CA ASP A 60 1.53 -5.50 10.60
C ASP A 60 0.03 -5.53 10.35
N ALA A 61 -0.75 -5.34 11.42
CA ALA A 61 -2.21 -5.33 11.33
C ALA A 61 -2.76 -4.15 10.54
N HIS A 62 -1.96 -3.12 10.30
CA HIS A 62 -2.38 -1.97 9.47
C HIS A 62 -2.31 -2.26 7.98
N VAL A 63 -1.67 -3.34 7.57
CA VAL A 63 -1.42 -3.66 6.17
C VAL A 63 -2.44 -4.67 5.66
N THR A 64 -3.06 -4.37 4.52
CA THR A 64 -3.99 -5.25 3.81
C THR A 64 -3.45 -5.50 2.41
N GLY A 65 -3.51 -6.75 1.96
CA GLY A 65 -3.08 -7.12 0.62
C GLY A 65 -4.25 -7.47 -0.27
N ILE A 66 -4.17 -7.06 -1.54
CA ILE A 66 -5.09 -7.46 -2.59
C ILE A 66 -4.26 -8.09 -3.71
N ASP A 67 -4.69 -9.26 -4.19
CA ASP A 67 -4.01 -9.97 -5.26
C ASP A 67 -4.93 -10.02 -6.47
N LEU A 68 -4.61 -9.26 -7.52
CA LEU A 68 -5.39 -9.28 -8.76
C LEU A 68 -4.99 -10.48 -9.60
N ALA A 69 -5.99 -11.17 -10.15
CA ALA A 69 -5.77 -12.40 -10.93
C ALA A 69 -5.13 -12.12 -12.29
N LYS A 70 -5.23 -10.90 -12.80
CA LYS A 70 -4.68 -10.50 -14.08
C LYS A 70 -4.10 -9.10 -13.96
N ASN A 71 -3.15 -8.77 -14.84
CA ASN A 71 -2.64 -7.43 -14.92
C ASN A 71 -3.65 -6.55 -15.66
N PHE A 72 -4.38 -5.72 -14.93
CA PHE A 72 -5.35 -4.77 -15.49
C PHE A 72 -4.78 -3.37 -15.62
N GLY A 73 -3.51 -3.17 -15.24
CA GLY A 73 -2.86 -1.87 -15.25
C GLY A 73 -3.00 -1.13 -13.92
N GLN A 74 -2.20 -0.09 -13.76
CA GLN A 74 -2.12 0.66 -12.52
C GLN A 74 -3.46 1.28 -12.12
N HIS A 75 -4.23 1.75 -13.11
CA HIS A 75 -5.53 2.38 -12.85
C HIS A 75 -6.50 1.39 -12.19
N ALA A 76 -6.57 0.16 -12.70
CA ALA A 76 -7.43 -0.87 -12.13
C ALA A 76 -6.96 -1.27 -10.73
N ALA A 77 -5.65 -1.32 -10.51
CA ALA A 77 -5.09 -1.60 -9.18
C ALA A 77 -5.48 -0.53 -8.17
N LEU A 78 -5.42 0.74 -8.57
CA LEU A 78 -5.86 1.85 -7.71
C LEU A 78 -7.33 1.75 -7.39
N MET A 79 -8.17 1.43 -8.37
CA MET A 79 -9.61 1.27 -8.15
C MET A 79 -9.92 0.13 -7.19
N ALA A 80 -9.22 -0.99 -7.31
CA ALA A 80 -9.38 -2.11 -6.38
C ALA A 80 -9.02 -1.67 -4.95
N GLY A 81 -7.93 -0.93 -4.81
CA GLY A 81 -7.52 -0.38 -3.52
C GLY A 81 -8.56 0.56 -2.93
N PHE A 82 -9.13 1.44 -3.76
CA PHE A 82 -10.15 2.38 -3.31
C PHE A 82 -11.38 1.67 -2.78
N HIS A 83 -11.80 0.57 -3.39
CA HIS A 83 -12.93 -0.21 -2.90
C HIS A 83 -12.68 -0.82 -1.53
N LYS A 84 -11.42 -1.01 -1.16
CA LYS A 84 -11.03 -1.58 0.12
C LYS A 84 -10.83 -0.52 1.20
N CYS A 85 -10.71 0.75 0.81
CA CYS A 85 -10.43 1.84 1.75
C CYS A 85 -11.57 2.05 2.73
N SER A 86 -11.20 2.28 4.00
CA SER A 86 -12.14 2.69 5.03
C SER A 86 -11.76 4.01 5.70
N GLY A 87 -10.68 4.64 5.25
CA GLY A 87 -10.19 5.88 5.84
C GLY A 87 -10.95 7.12 5.37
N ASP A 88 -10.79 8.19 6.11
CA ASP A 88 -11.38 9.49 5.79
C ASP A 88 -10.57 10.23 4.72
N ILE A 89 -9.26 9.94 4.67
CA ILE A 89 -8.32 10.53 3.73
C ILE A 89 -7.66 9.39 2.96
N VAL A 90 -7.63 9.51 1.64
CA VAL A 90 -6.99 8.49 0.78
C VAL A 90 -5.75 9.10 0.14
N VAL A 91 -4.63 8.41 0.30
CA VAL A 91 -3.34 8.81 -0.28
C VAL A 91 -2.89 7.70 -1.23
N CYS A 92 -2.60 8.07 -2.48
CA CYS A 92 -2.10 7.13 -3.48
C CYS A 92 -0.60 7.34 -3.64
N LEU A 93 0.16 6.25 -3.56
CA LEU A 93 1.61 6.28 -3.68
C LEU A 93 2.07 5.26 -4.71
N ASP A 94 3.18 5.55 -5.38
CA ASP A 94 3.90 4.56 -6.16
C ASP A 94 4.86 3.81 -5.25
N ASP A 95 5.14 2.57 -5.61
CA ASP A 95 6.02 1.71 -4.82
C ASP A 95 7.46 1.68 -5.33
N ASP A 96 7.82 2.59 -6.23
CA ASP A 96 9.16 2.65 -6.81
C ASP A 96 10.18 3.37 -5.91
N GLY A 97 9.74 3.87 -4.77
CA GLY A 97 10.60 4.55 -3.81
C GLY A 97 10.96 5.99 -4.19
N GLN A 98 10.43 6.50 -5.29
CA GLN A 98 10.72 7.85 -5.76
C GLN A 98 9.74 8.88 -5.23
N THR A 99 8.54 8.46 -4.89
CA THR A 99 7.50 9.34 -4.37
C THR A 99 7.51 9.32 -2.86
N PRO A 100 7.72 10.46 -2.19
CA PRO A 100 7.67 10.48 -0.73
C PRO A 100 6.29 10.08 -0.20
N ALA A 101 6.26 9.47 0.98
CA ALA A 101 5.03 9.07 1.65
C ALA A 101 4.36 10.28 2.29
N ARG A 102 3.81 11.15 1.47
CA ARG A 102 3.11 12.35 1.93
C ARG A 102 1.86 12.55 1.07
N CYS A 103 0.95 13.33 1.60
CA CYS A 103 -0.29 13.64 0.93
C CYS A 103 -0.04 14.36 -0.40
N VAL A 104 -0.72 13.96 -1.43
CA VAL A 104 -0.59 14.54 -2.76
C VAL A 104 -1.87 15.30 -3.08
#